data_f18996177631095c65302698c1540d0f
#
_entry.id   f18996177631095c65302698c1540d0f
#
_cell.length_a   1.000
_cell.length_b   1.000
_cell.length_c   1.000
_cell.angle_alpha   90.00
_cell.angle_beta   90.00
_cell.angle_gamma   90.00
#
_symmetry.space_group_name_H-M   'P 1'
#
loop_
_entity.id
_entity.type
_entity.pdbx_description
1 polymer ?
#
loop_
_entity_poly.entity_id
_entity_poly.type
_entity_poly.pdbx_seq_one_letter_code
_entity_poly.pdbx_strand_id
1 'polypeptide(L)'
;MPRTLYDKIWDEHVVHTEEDGTSVLYIDRHLVHEVTSPQAFEGLDVAGRKVWRLSANLAVSDHNVPTTDRSHGIADPVSRLQVDTLDANCDRLGITQFKMNDRRQGIVHVIGPEQGATLPGMTVVCGDSHTSTHGAFGALAHGIGTSEVEHVLATQTLLTRKAKNMLVRVEGKLVAGCSAKDIVLAIIGKIGTAGGTGYTIEFAGAAIRALSMEGRMTVCNMAIEAGARAGLVGVDDTTIAYVKGRPLSPAGIEWEHALRYWRGLQSDTDASWDVVVELDASQVQPQVTWGTSPEMVLGVDARVPDPEREKDANKRGAIERALQYMALEPNKPIVDILIDKVFIGSCTNSRIEDLREAAAVVRRLGKRVASNVKLAMVVPGSGLVKEQAEREGLDRLFKAAGFEWREPGCSMCLAMNADRLEPGERCASTSNRNFEGRQGAGGRTHLVSPAMAAAAAIEGHFVDVRQLT
;
A
#
# COMPACT_ATOMS: atom_id res chain seq x y z
N MET A 1 -3.71 -30.02 -15.21
CA MET A 1 -4.92 -29.44 -14.63
C MET A 1 -4.84 -27.92 -14.79
N PRO A 2 -5.94 -27.23 -15.00
CA PRO A 2 -5.96 -25.76 -15.01
C PRO A 2 -5.42 -25.19 -13.70
N ARG A 3 -4.61 -24.13 -13.74
CA ARG A 3 -3.94 -23.55 -12.58
C ARG A 3 -4.25 -22.06 -12.47
N THR A 4 -4.38 -21.57 -11.24
CA THR A 4 -4.42 -20.13 -10.96
C THR A 4 -3.04 -19.50 -11.17
N LEU A 5 -2.97 -18.19 -11.30
CA LEU A 5 -1.69 -17.47 -11.31
C LEU A 5 -0.86 -17.78 -10.06
N TYR A 6 -1.54 -17.81 -8.90
CA TYR A 6 -0.88 -18.18 -7.65
C TYR A 6 -0.28 -19.58 -7.70
N ASP A 7 -1.03 -20.59 -8.19
CA ASP A 7 -0.52 -21.95 -8.32
C ASP A 7 0.69 -22.04 -9.24
N LYS A 8 0.68 -21.31 -10.37
CA LYS A 8 1.80 -21.29 -11.31
C LYS A 8 3.07 -20.76 -10.65
N ILE A 9 2.98 -19.62 -9.97
CA ILE A 9 4.14 -19.02 -9.29
C ILE A 9 4.60 -19.90 -8.13
N TRP A 10 3.66 -20.40 -7.33
CA TRP A 10 3.98 -21.27 -6.19
C TRP A 10 4.73 -22.53 -6.64
N ASP A 11 4.20 -23.25 -7.62
CA ASP A 11 4.76 -24.52 -8.08
C ASP A 11 6.16 -24.38 -8.68
N GLU A 12 6.48 -23.21 -9.26
CA GLU A 12 7.81 -22.89 -9.81
C GLU A 12 8.84 -22.52 -8.72
N HIS A 13 8.40 -22.17 -7.50
CA HIS A 13 9.29 -21.71 -6.42
C HIS A 13 9.36 -22.67 -5.22
N VAL A 14 8.49 -23.66 -5.15
CA VAL A 14 8.56 -24.69 -4.10
C VAL A 14 9.78 -25.58 -4.33
N VAL A 15 10.69 -25.58 -3.35
CA VAL A 15 11.89 -26.44 -3.35
C VAL A 15 11.56 -27.81 -2.76
N HIS A 16 10.77 -27.82 -1.67
CA HIS A 16 10.38 -29.04 -0.95
C HIS A 16 9.10 -28.77 -0.15
N THR A 17 8.33 -29.82 0.06
CA THR A 17 7.16 -29.78 0.96
C THR A 17 7.26 -30.94 1.96
N GLU A 18 7.19 -30.63 3.23
CA GLU A 18 7.19 -31.58 4.34
C GLU A 18 5.84 -32.31 4.45
N GLU A 19 5.82 -33.44 5.19
CA GLU A 19 4.60 -34.23 5.39
C GLU A 19 3.45 -33.46 6.06
N ASP A 20 3.77 -32.46 6.89
CA ASP A 20 2.79 -31.60 7.55
C ASP A 20 2.24 -30.48 6.66
N GLY A 21 2.68 -30.40 5.39
CA GLY A 21 2.30 -29.39 4.41
C GLY A 21 3.10 -28.10 4.50
N THR A 22 4.10 -27.99 5.37
CA THR A 22 5.06 -26.88 5.37
C THR A 22 5.96 -26.98 4.15
N SER A 23 6.10 -25.89 3.41
CA SER A 23 6.90 -25.84 2.18
C SER A 23 8.08 -24.89 2.35
N VAL A 24 9.20 -25.27 1.74
CA VAL A 24 10.37 -24.42 1.53
C VAL A 24 10.16 -23.69 0.21
N LEU A 25 9.89 -22.41 0.29
CA LEU A 25 9.65 -21.55 -0.88
C LEU A 25 10.91 -20.73 -1.19
N TYR A 26 11.43 -20.82 -2.41
CA TYR A 26 12.53 -19.97 -2.87
C TYR A 26 12.06 -18.52 -3.02
N ILE A 27 12.91 -17.56 -2.63
CA ILE A 27 12.62 -16.11 -2.68
C ILE A 27 13.55 -15.44 -3.69
N ASP A 28 12.97 -14.82 -4.73
CA ASP A 28 13.74 -14.13 -5.77
C ASP A 28 14.24 -12.77 -5.32
N ARG A 29 13.39 -12.04 -4.60
CA ARG A 29 13.68 -10.67 -4.15
C ARG A 29 13.34 -10.48 -2.69
N HIS A 30 14.30 -9.94 -1.95
CA HIS A 30 14.11 -9.48 -0.58
C HIS A 30 14.31 -7.98 -0.52
N LEU A 31 13.26 -7.27 -0.15
CA LEU A 31 13.30 -5.84 0.11
C LEU A 31 13.53 -5.63 1.61
N VAL A 32 14.48 -4.76 1.96
CA VAL A 32 14.95 -4.59 3.34
C VAL A 32 14.80 -3.14 3.76
N HIS A 33 14.28 -2.90 4.96
CA HIS A 33 14.17 -1.56 5.53
C HIS A 33 14.64 -1.55 7.00
N GLU A 34 14.77 -0.36 7.58
CA GLU A 34 15.42 -0.13 8.86
C GLU A 34 14.67 -0.67 10.08
N VAL A 35 13.35 -0.92 9.98
CA VAL A 35 12.54 -1.29 11.16
C VAL A 35 12.72 -2.75 11.55
N THR A 36 12.78 -3.67 10.58
CA THR A 36 12.80 -5.14 10.82
C THR A 36 14.14 -5.80 10.58
N SER A 37 15.13 -5.05 10.09
CA SER A 37 16.43 -5.61 9.71
C SER A 37 17.51 -5.61 10.80
N PRO A 38 17.55 -4.71 11.81
CA PRO A 38 18.65 -4.67 12.77
C PRO A 38 18.88 -6.00 13.48
N GLN A 39 17.83 -6.56 14.07
CA GLN A 39 17.92 -7.85 14.80
C GLN A 39 18.18 -9.02 13.85
N ALA A 40 17.72 -8.97 12.62
CA ALA A 40 17.97 -10.00 11.62
C ALA A 40 19.46 -10.05 11.24
N PHE A 41 20.11 -8.90 11.05
CA PHE A 41 21.54 -8.83 10.80
C PHE A 41 22.37 -9.24 12.02
N GLU A 42 21.97 -8.84 13.23
CA GLU A 42 22.59 -9.28 14.47
C GLU A 42 22.51 -10.81 14.62
N GLY A 43 21.35 -11.41 14.34
CA GLY A 43 21.16 -12.86 14.37
C GLY A 43 22.09 -13.59 13.41
N LEU A 44 22.30 -13.08 12.19
CA LEU A 44 23.27 -13.63 11.24
C LEU A 44 24.70 -13.58 11.80
N ASP A 45 25.10 -12.45 12.39
CA ASP A 45 26.43 -12.28 12.95
C ASP A 45 26.68 -13.22 14.14
N VAL A 46 25.73 -13.33 15.07
CA VAL A 46 25.77 -14.26 16.21
C VAL A 46 25.86 -15.71 15.74
N ALA A 47 25.12 -16.07 14.71
CA ALA A 47 25.13 -17.43 14.13
C ALA A 47 26.35 -17.69 13.22
N GLY A 48 27.20 -16.70 12.96
CA GLY A 48 28.32 -16.79 12.02
C GLY A 48 27.90 -17.06 10.57
N ARG A 49 26.70 -16.65 10.19
CA ARG A 49 26.12 -16.85 8.85
C ARG A 49 26.36 -15.64 7.97
N LYS A 50 26.44 -15.88 6.66
CA LYS A 50 26.54 -14.84 5.64
C LYS A 50 25.23 -14.68 4.91
N VAL A 51 25.01 -13.50 4.34
CA VAL A 51 23.93 -13.29 3.37
C VAL A 51 24.17 -14.19 2.16
N TRP A 52 23.20 -15.05 1.84
CA TRP A 52 23.34 -16.07 0.79
C TRP A 52 23.49 -15.47 -0.61
N ARG A 53 22.60 -14.53 -0.98
CA ARG A 53 22.56 -13.93 -2.30
C ARG A 53 22.42 -12.41 -2.21
N LEU A 54 23.52 -11.68 -2.24
CA LEU A 54 23.54 -10.23 -2.08
C LEU A 54 22.69 -9.52 -3.15
N SER A 55 22.75 -9.96 -4.41
CA SER A 55 22.01 -9.36 -5.53
C SER A 55 20.48 -9.51 -5.44
N ALA A 56 19.96 -10.40 -4.58
CA ALA A 56 18.55 -10.56 -4.34
C ALA A 56 17.99 -9.51 -3.37
N ASN A 57 18.88 -8.82 -2.64
CA ASN A 57 18.50 -7.87 -1.60
C ASN A 57 18.58 -6.42 -2.14
N LEU A 58 17.58 -5.61 -1.83
CA LEU A 58 17.56 -4.17 -2.08
C LEU A 58 17.06 -3.46 -0.82
N ALA A 59 17.87 -2.57 -0.29
CA ALA A 59 17.58 -1.89 0.97
C ALA A 59 17.24 -0.41 0.78
N VAL A 60 16.39 0.11 1.66
CA VAL A 60 16.04 1.54 1.74
C VAL A 60 15.55 1.87 3.14
N SER A 61 15.83 3.08 3.62
CA SER A 61 15.21 3.62 4.84
C SER A 61 14.00 4.46 4.46
N ASP A 62 12.82 4.16 5.03
CA ASP A 62 11.56 4.80 4.63
C ASP A 62 10.59 5.13 5.78
N HIS A 63 10.68 4.45 6.92
CA HIS A 63 9.79 4.64 8.06
C HIS A 63 10.26 5.73 9.02
N ASN A 64 11.53 5.70 9.38
CA ASN A 64 12.15 6.57 10.39
C ASN A 64 12.85 7.81 9.82
N VAL A 65 12.67 8.06 8.53
CA VAL A 65 13.25 9.24 7.88
C VAL A 65 12.33 10.45 8.05
N PRO A 66 12.90 11.66 8.29
CA PRO A 66 12.10 12.88 8.32
C PRO A 66 11.57 13.22 6.92
N THR A 67 10.36 13.76 6.88
CA THR A 67 9.73 14.28 5.64
C THR A 67 9.82 15.80 5.54
N THR A 68 10.43 16.44 6.53
CA THR A 68 10.81 17.86 6.56
C THR A 68 12.26 18.04 6.11
N ASP A 69 12.88 19.13 6.49
CA ASP A 69 14.31 19.40 6.18
C ASP A 69 15.22 18.29 6.74
N ARG A 70 16.00 17.69 5.86
CA ARG A 70 16.96 16.61 6.16
C ARG A 70 18.39 17.08 6.38
N SER A 71 18.66 18.40 6.28
CA SER A 71 20.01 18.97 6.41
C SER A 71 20.63 18.73 7.79
N HIS A 72 19.79 18.57 8.82
CA HIS A 72 20.21 18.29 10.19
C HIS A 72 20.13 16.80 10.57
N GLY A 73 19.88 15.91 9.60
CA GLY A 73 19.73 14.47 9.83
C GLY A 73 18.42 14.12 10.58
N ILE A 74 18.47 13.02 11.34
CA ILE A 74 17.31 12.49 12.09
C ILE A 74 17.43 12.93 13.55
N ALA A 75 16.47 13.71 14.03
CA ALA A 75 16.48 14.26 15.39
C ALA A 75 16.17 13.20 16.47
N ASP A 76 15.18 12.31 16.21
CA ASP A 76 14.85 11.24 17.13
C ASP A 76 16.00 10.21 17.21
N PRO A 77 16.54 9.93 18.42
CA PRO A 77 17.72 9.08 18.57
C PRO A 77 17.46 7.60 18.22
N VAL A 78 16.22 7.10 18.44
CA VAL A 78 15.86 5.71 18.13
C VAL A 78 15.72 5.54 16.61
N SER A 79 15.02 6.45 15.96
CA SER A 79 14.88 6.47 14.50
C SER A 79 16.25 6.59 13.82
N ARG A 80 17.12 7.48 14.33
CA ARG A 80 18.48 7.61 13.81
C ARG A 80 19.29 6.33 13.97
N LEU A 81 19.25 5.69 15.14
CA LEU A 81 19.97 4.44 15.39
C LEU A 81 19.53 3.34 14.41
N GLN A 82 18.23 3.21 14.12
CA GLN A 82 17.75 2.21 13.18
C GLN A 82 18.23 2.45 11.76
N VAL A 83 18.20 3.70 11.29
CA VAL A 83 18.68 4.07 9.96
C VAL A 83 20.20 3.89 9.86
N ASP A 84 20.97 4.37 10.85
CA ASP A 84 22.43 4.23 10.89
C ASP A 84 22.84 2.74 10.93
N THR A 85 22.09 1.91 11.63
CA THR A 85 22.31 0.45 11.71
C THR A 85 22.08 -0.23 10.36
N LEU A 86 21.01 0.14 9.65
CA LEU A 86 20.78 -0.38 8.29
C LEU A 86 21.92 0.05 7.36
N ASP A 87 22.30 1.31 7.39
CA ASP A 87 23.39 1.85 6.57
C ASP A 87 24.71 1.10 6.81
N ALA A 88 25.08 0.93 8.09
CA ALA A 88 26.30 0.21 8.47
C ALA A 88 26.29 -1.26 8.03
N ASN A 89 25.16 -1.95 8.19
CA ASN A 89 25.03 -3.34 7.78
C ASN A 89 25.09 -3.49 6.25
N CYS A 90 24.41 -2.62 5.50
CA CYS A 90 24.45 -2.66 4.03
C CYS A 90 25.85 -2.36 3.51
N ASP A 91 26.54 -1.35 4.05
CA ASP A 91 27.92 -1.02 3.67
C ASP A 91 28.88 -2.18 3.98
N ARG A 92 28.79 -2.77 5.17
CA ARG A 92 29.63 -3.89 5.60
C ARG A 92 29.43 -5.15 4.75
N LEU A 93 28.19 -5.46 4.37
CA LEU A 93 27.83 -6.67 3.66
C LEU A 93 27.83 -6.51 2.13
N GLY A 94 27.85 -5.29 1.62
CA GLY A 94 27.78 -5.00 0.19
C GLY A 94 26.36 -5.14 -0.38
N ILE A 95 25.33 -4.93 0.43
CA ILE A 95 23.93 -4.91 -0.02
C ILE A 95 23.66 -3.56 -0.70
N THR A 96 23.03 -3.60 -1.87
CA THR A 96 22.58 -2.38 -2.57
C THR A 96 21.55 -1.65 -1.72
N GLN A 97 21.81 -0.37 -1.41
CA GLN A 97 20.92 0.47 -0.61
C GLN A 97 20.73 1.85 -1.23
N PHE A 98 19.52 2.39 -1.11
CA PHE A 98 19.24 3.80 -1.36
C PHE A 98 19.13 4.52 -0.01
N LYS A 99 20.21 5.19 0.40
CA LYS A 99 20.29 5.92 1.67
C LYS A 99 19.39 7.16 1.67
N MET A 100 19.11 7.72 2.83
CA MET A 100 18.16 8.83 3.04
C MET A 100 18.28 9.99 2.05
N ASN A 101 19.50 10.32 1.62
CA ASN A 101 19.76 11.42 0.68
C ASN A 101 19.98 10.97 -0.78
N ASP A 102 19.82 9.68 -1.10
CA ASP A 102 19.83 9.20 -2.48
C ASP A 102 18.54 9.66 -3.19
N ARG A 103 18.66 10.18 -4.41
CA ARG A 103 17.49 10.58 -5.21
C ARG A 103 16.47 9.46 -5.46
N ARG A 104 16.90 8.20 -5.32
CA ARG A 104 16.06 7.00 -5.46
C ARG A 104 15.42 6.56 -4.14
N GLN A 105 15.78 7.22 -3.02
CA GLN A 105 15.19 6.92 -1.72
C GLN A 105 13.68 7.18 -1.75
N GLY A 106 12.93 6.36 -1.03
CA GLY A 106 11.49 6.45 -0.88
C GLY A 106 10.92 5.21 -0.23
N ILE A 107 9.62 5.13 -0.21
CA ILE A 107 8.90 3.99 0.36
C ILE A 107 9.29 2.70 -0.36
N VAL A 108 9.64 1.67 0.39
CA VAL A 108 10.14 0.39 -0.14
C VAL A 108 9.24 -0.20 -1.23
N HIS A 109 7.91 -0.11 -1.08
CA HIS A 109 6.92 -0.60 -2.05
C HIS A 109 6.66 0.36 -3.22
N VAL A 110 7.31 1.51 -3.25
CA VAL A 110 7.36 2.43 -4.40
C VAL A 110 8.67 2.23 -5.16
N ILE A 111 9.80 2.20 -4.45
CA ILE A 111 11.12 2.10 -5.10
C ILE A 111 11.35 0.74 -5.75
N GLY A 112 10.84 -0.36 -5.16
CA GLY A 112 10.95 -1.69 -5.76
C GLY A 112 10.40 -1.75 -7.19
N PRO A 113 9.12 -1.39 -7.42
CA PRO A 113 8.56 -1.24 -8.76
C PRO A 113 9.28 -0.22 -9.64
N GLU A 114 9.59 0.95 -9.11
CA GLU A 114 10.26 2.03 -9.85
C GLU A 114 11.61 1.61 -10.43
N GLN A 115 12.37 0.82 -9.69
CA GLN A 115 13.67 0.33 -10.12
C GLN A 115 13.59 -0.94 -10.98
N GLY A 116 12.40 -1.54 -11.14
CA GLY A 116 12.26 -2.85 -11.78
C GLY A 116 12.82 -3.99 -10.92
N ALA A 117 12.91 -3.79 -9.60
CA ALA A 117 13.31 -4.81 -8.65
C ALA A 117 12.19 -5.85 -8.45
N THR A 118 10.96 -5.49 -8.78
CA THR A 118 9.80 -6.37 -8.83
C THR A 118 9.46 -6.66 -10.28
N LEU A 119 9.47 -7.92 -10.66
CA LEU A 119 9.16 -8.39 -12.02
C LEU A 119 8.10 -9.49 -11.96
N PRO A 120 7.34 -9.70 -13.06
CA PRO A 120 6.35 -10.76 -13.12
C PRO A 120 6.94 -12.15 -12.84
N GLY A 121 6.19 -12.97 -12.13
CA GLY A 121 6.55 -14.33 -11.78
C GLY A 121 7.49 -14.47 -10.59
N MET A 122 8.03 -13.39 -10.04
CA MET A 122 8.90 -13.44 -8.86
C MET A 122 8.16 -13.75 -7.58
N THR A 123 8.89 -14.32 -6.61
CA THR A 123 8.55 -14.29 -5.19
C THR A 123 9.26 -13.11 -4.54
N VAL A 124 8.51 -12.26 -3.82
CA VAL A 124 9.02 -11.02 -3.21
C VAL A 124 8.63 -10.97 -1.74
N VAL A 125 9.61 -10.74 -0.85
CA VAL A 125 9.35 -10.57 0.58
C VAL A 125 9.96 -9.28 1.13
N CYS A 126 9.38 -8.79 2.21
CA CYS A 126 9.86 -7.64 2.96
C CYS A 126 9.34 -7.74 4.40
N GLY A 127 10.03 -7.13 5.34
CA GLY A 127 9.58 -7.02 6.74
C GLY A 127 8.40 -6.05 6.95
N ASP A 128 7.61 -5.80 5.92
CA ASP A 128 6.41 -4.93 5.93
C ASP A 128 5.20 -5.66 5.35
N SER A 129 4.05 -5.51 6.00
CA SER A 129 2.81 -6.20 5.62
C SER A 129 2.29 -5.80 4.23
N HIS A 130 2.57 -4.56 3.76
CA HIS A 130 2.11 -4.08 2.45
C HIS A 130 2.99 -4.52 1.28
N THR A 131 3.86 -5.49 1.49
CA THR A 131 4.60 -6.20 0.43
C THR A 131 3.65 -6.80 -0.61
N SER A 132 2.40 -7.08 -0.24
CA SER A 132 1.34 -7.47 -1.19
C SER A 132 1.17 -6.52 -2.38
N THR A 133 1.59 -5.25 -2.26
CA THR A 133 1.65 -4.26 -3.37
C THR A 133 2.27 -4.83 -4.64
N HIS A 134 3.34 -5.61 -4.50
CA HIS A 134 4.11 -6.16 -5.62
C HIS A 134 3.34 -7.21 -6.43
N GLY A 135 2.25 -7.76 -5.87
CA GLY A 135 1.36 -8.67 -6.59
C GLY A 135 0.64 -8.04 -7.79
N ALA A 136 0.60 -6.70 -7.87
CA ALA A 136 0.15 -5.97 -9.05
C ALA A 136 0.92 -6.31 -10.33
N PHE A 137 2.13 -6.85 -10.18
CA PHE A 137 3.00 -7.27 -11.26
C PHE A 137 2.87 -8.76 -11.61
N GLY A 138 1.92 -9.49 -11.02
CA GLY A 138 1.88 -10.94 -11.12
C GLY A 138 3.08 -11.58 -10.41
N ALA A 139 3.51 -11.00 -9.29
CA ALA A 139 4.54 -11.53 -8.40
C ALA A 139 3.88 -12.04 -7.10
N LEU A 140 4.31 -13.18 -6.58
CA LEU A 140 3.86 -13.66 -5.27
C LEU A 140 4.61 -12.90 -4.18
N ALA A 141 3.94 -11.94 -3.56
CA ALA A 141 4.56 -11.01 -2.65
C ALA A 141 3.81 -10.91 -1.33
N HIS A 142 4.53 -11.01 -0.21
CA HIS A 142 3.94 -10.92 1.12
C HIS A 142 4.94 -10.50 2.20
N GLY A 143 4.41 -9.92 3.27
CA GLY A 143 5.17 -9.51 4.43
C GLY A 143 5.65 -10.69 5.26
N ILE A 144 6.82 -10.52 5.90
CA ILE A 144 7.45 -11.51 6.78
C ILE A 144 7.89 -10.85 8.10
N GLY A 145 8.01 -11.67 9.16
CA GLY A 145 8.50 -11.21 10.46
C GLY A 145 10.02 -11.11 10.52
N THR A 146 10.56 -10.47 11.56
CA THR A 146 12.01 -10.23 11.73
C THR A 146 12.85 -11.52 11.69
N SER A 147 12.41 -12.60 12.33
CA SER A 147 13.10 -13.89 12.28
C SER A 147 13.05 -14.54 10.89
N GLU A 148 12.01 -14.30 10.13
CA GLU A 148 11.93 -14.73 8.74
C GLU A 148 12.83 -13.88 7.84
N VAL A 149 13.00 -12.56 8.13
CA VAL A 149 13.99 -11.71 7.46
C VAL A 149 15.40 -12.29 7.61
N GLU A 150 15.80 -12.68 8.83
CA GLU A 150 17.07 -13.37 9.08
C GLU A 150 17.19 -14.66 8.27
N HIS A 151 16.14 -15.49 8.29
CA HIS A 151 16.11 -16.76 7.56
C HIS A 151 16.29 -16.55 6.05
N VAL A 152 15.56 -15.60 5.46
CA VAL A 152 15.67 -15.30 4.03
C VAL A 152 17.04 -14.74 3.67
N LEU A 153 17.62 -13.86 4.48
CA LEU A 153 18.99 -13.38 4.29
C LEU A 153 20.01 -14.54 4.25
N ALA A 154 19.84 -15.51 5.16
CA ALA A 154 20.76 -16.66 5.30
C ALA A 154 20.59 -17.72 4.21
N THR A 155 19.39 -17.95 3.71
CA THR A 155 19.05 -19.16 2.92
C THR A 155 18.40 -18.85 1.56
N GLN A 156 17.92 -17.64 1.36
CA GLN A 156 17.08 -17.22 0.23
C GLN A 156 15.79 -18.05 0.10
N THR A 157 15.30 -18.60 1.22
CA THR A 157 14.06 -19.38 1.27
C THR A 157 13.18 -18.92 2.43
N LEU A 158 11.90 -19.30 2.37
CA LEU A 158 10.92 -19.08 3.42
C LEU A 158 10.18 -20.38 3.73
N LEU A 159 9.98 -20.68 5.00
CA LEU A 159 9.14 -21.78 5.46
C LEU A 159 7.69 -21.26 5.56
N THR A 160 6.80 -21.80 4.76
CA THR A 160 5.41 -21.33 4.72
C THR A 160 4.46 -22.43 4.24
N ARG A 161 3.17 -22.23 4.41
CA ARG A 161 2.13 -23.13 3.88
C ARG A 161 1.42 -22.48 2.70
N LYS A 162 1.04 -23.32 1.72
CA LYS A 162 0.29 -22.87 0.55
C LYS A 162 -1.07 -22.32 1.00
N ALA A 163 -1.40 -21.09 0.60
CA ALA A 163 -2.68 -20.48 0.83
C ALA A 163 -3.75 -21.05 -0.12
N LYS A 164 -5.02 -20.84 0.18
CA LYS A 164 -6.15 -21.11 -0.72
C LYS A 164 -6.27 -20.01 -1.77
N ASN A 165 -6.99 -20.29 -2.85
CA ASN A 165 -7.23 -19.38 -3.95
C ASN A 165 -8.58 -18.65 -3.79
N MET A 166 -8.57 -17.32 -3.71
CA MET A 166 -9.77 -16.49 -3.77
C MET A 166 -9.74 -15.62 -5.03
N LEU A 167 -10.83 -15.62 -5.77
CA LEU A 167 -11.04 -14.68 -6.87
C LEU A 167 -11.92 -13.52 -6.41
N VAL A 168 -11.46 -12.30 -6.59
CA VAL A 168 -12.30 -11.09 -6.50
C VAL A 168 -12.46 -10.54 -7.92
N ARG A 169 -13.64 -10.76 -8.50
CA ARG A 169 -13.98 -10.32 -9.86
C ARG A 169 -14.71 -8.99 -9.81
N VAL A 170 -14.12 -7.96 -10.41
CA VAL A 170 -14.70 -6.61 -10.49
C VAL A 170 -15.05 -6.32 -11.95
N GLU A 171 -16.33 -6.38 -12.26
CA GLU A 171 -16.85 -6.13 -13.60
C GLU A 171 -17.45 -4.72 -13.72
N GLY A 172 -17.82 -4.35 -14.94
CA GLY A 172 -18.37 -3.02 -15.22
C GLY A 172 -17.29 -1.95 -15.39
N LYS A 173 -17.72 -0.70 -15.40
CA LYS A 173 -16.86 0.48 -15.55
C LYS A 173 -16.95 1.35 -14.31
N LEU A 174 -15.79 1.71 -13.77
CA LEU A 174 -15.71 2.59 -12.60
C LEU A 174 -16.29 3.97 -12.93
N VAL A 175 -17.08 4.50 -12.01
CA VAL A 175 -17.72 5.81 -12.14
C VAL A 175 -16.65 6.91 -12.10
N ALA A 176 -16.81 7.95 -12.90
CA ALA A 176 -15.92 9.10 -12.89
C ALA A 176 -15.87 9.75 -11.49
N GLY A 177 -14.68 10.06 -11.00
CA GLY A 177 -14.45 10.54 -9.64
C GLY A 177 -14.18 9.45 -8.61
N CYS A 178 -14.36 8.17 -8.98
CA CYS A 178 -13.89 7.04 -8.17
C CYS A 178 -12.54 6.51 -8.69
N SER A 179 -11.78 5.91 -7.80
CA SER A 179 -10.42 5.39 -8.06
C SER A 179 -10.27 3.94 -7.62
N ALA A 180 -9.09 3.37 -7.83
CA ALA A 180 -8.74 2.04 -7.34
C ALA A 180 -8.87 1.93 -5.80
N LYS A 181 -8.67 3.03 -5.07
CA LYS A 181 -8.85 3.08 -3.60
C LYS A 181 -10.31 2.81 -3.23
N ASP A 182 -11.25 3.36 -3.99
CA ASP A 182 -12.68 3.16 -3.73
C ASP A 182 -13.09 1.72 -4.02
N ILE A 183 -12.54 1.11 -5.08
CA ILE A 183 -12.75 -0.33 -5.37
C ILE A 183 -12.30 -1.19 -4.20
N VAL A 184 -11.06 -1.03 -3.74
CA VAL A 184 -10.53 -1.91 -2.69
C VAL A 184 -11.19 -1.68 -1.34
N LEU A 185 -11.56 -0.45 -0.99
CA LEU A 185 -12.35 -0.15 0.20
C LEU A 185 -13.75 -0.79 0.13
N ALA A 186 -14.42 -0.73 -1.03
CA ALA A 186 -15.71 -1.40 -1.24
C ALA A 186 -15.58 -2.94 -1.12
N ILE A 187 -14.48 -3.54 -1.62
CA ILE A 187 -14.19 -4.96 -1.44
C ILE A 187 -14.04 -5.29 0.04
N ILE A 188 -13.22 -4.54 0.78
CA ILE A 188 -12.99 -4.75 2.23
C ILE A 188 -14.31 -4.56 3.01
N GLY A 189 -15.09 -3.55 2.69
CA GLY A 189 -16.42 -3.36 3.28
C GLY A 189 -17.37 -4.53 3.03
N LYS A 190 -17.24 -5.22 1.90
CA LYS A 190 -18.08 -6.38 1.53
C LYS A 190 -17.64 -7.67 2.21
N ILE A 191 -16.34 -7.96 2.28
CA ILE A 191 -15.84 -9.25 2.79
C ILE A 191 -15.32 -9.18 4.23
N GLY A 192 -15.12 -7.99 4.77
CA GLY A 192 -14.57 -7.75 6.09
C GLY A 192 -13.04 -7.86 6.15
N THR A 193 -12.45 -7.45 7.26
CA THR A 193 -10.99 -7.49 7.52
C THR A 193 -10.45 -8.91 7.71
N ALA A 194 -11.30 -9.90 7.90
CA ALA A 194 -10.93 -11.32 8.04
C ALA A 194 -11.37 -12.19 6.85
N GLY A 195 -12.08 -11.62 5.86
CA GLY A 195 -12.65 -12.39 4.74
C GLY A 195 -11.62 -13.09 3.86
N GLY A 196 -10.42 -12.52 3.75
CA GLY A 196 -9.30 -13.09 3.00
C GLY A 196 -8.35 -13.97 3.81
N THR A 197 -8.65 -14.23 5.10
CA THR A 197 -7.72 -14.99 5.97
C THR A 197 -7.50 -16.41 5.45
N GLY A 198 -6.23 -16.76 5.23
CA GLY A 198 -5.83 -18.05 4.66
C GLY A 198 -5.88 -18.12 3.13
N TYR A 199 -6.18 -17.01 2.46
CA TYR A 199 -6.25 -16.93 1.01
C TYR A 199 -5.16 -16.03 0.43
N THR A 200 -4.79 -16.33 -0.81
CA THR A 200 -4.21 -15.38 -1.76
C THR A 200 -5.35 -14.90 -2.65
N ILE A 201 -5.53 -13.58 -2.76
CA ILE A 201 -6.60 -12.98 -3.56
C ILE A 201 -6.05 -12.66 -4.96
N GLU A 202 -6.68 -13.17 -6.00
CA GLU A 202 -6.48 -12.67 -7.36
C GLU A 202 -7.61 -11.68 -7.70
N PHE A 203 -7.22 -10.45 -8.04
CA PHE A 203 -8.13 -9.42 -8.51
C PHE A 203 -8.23 -9.49 -10.03
N ALA A 204 -9.43 -9.66 -10.56
CA ALA A 204 -9.70 -9.81 -11.99
C ALA A 204 -10.98 -9.06 -12.40
N GLY A 205 -11.33 -9.17 -13.67
CA GLY A 205 -12.51 -8.51 -14.25
C GLY A 205 -12.16 -7.27 -15.07
N ALA A 206 -13.15 -6.74 -15.77
CA ALA A 206 -12.97 -5.64 -16.72
C ALA A 206 -12.46 -4.36 -16.02
N ALA A 207 -12.98 -4.06 -14.84
CA ALA A 207 -12.59 -2.87 -14.08
C ALA A 207 -11.13 -2.96 -13.61
N ILE A 208 -10.66 -4.12 -13.18
CA ILE A 208 -9.25 -4.32 -12.74
C ILE A 208 -8.29 -4.22 -13.94
N ARG A 209 -8.65 -4.83 -15.08
CA ARG A 209 -7.82 -4.71 -16.30
C ARG A 209 -7.70 -3.27 -16.80
N ALA A 210 -8.75 -2.47 -16.60
CA ALA A 210 -8.76 -1.05 -17.00
C ALA A 210 -7.92 -0.14 -16.08
N LEU A 211 -7.50 -0.62 -14.89
CA LEU A 211 -6.64 0.15 -13.98
C LEU A 211 -5.23 0.31 -14.56
N SER A 212 -4.64 1.46 -14.28
CA SER A 212 -3.19 1.68 -14.40
C SER A 212 -2.41 0.76 -13.45
N MET A 213 -1.09 0.70 -13.61
CA MET A 213 -0.26 -0.05 -12.65
C MET A 213 -0.33 0.53 -11.24
N GLU A 214 -0.41 1.85 -11.11
CA GLU A 214 -0.58 2.54 -9.84
C GLU A 214 -1.89 2.13 -9.17
N GLY A 215 -2.98 2.06 -9.92
CA GLY A 215 -4.27 1.58 -9.42
C GLY A 215 -4.23 0.11 -9.01
N ARG A 216 -3.56 -0.76 -9.79
CA ARG A 216 -3.38 -2.19 -9.43
C ARG A 216 -2.53 -2.34 -8.17
N MET A 217 -1.47 -1.52 -8.02
CA MET A 217 -0.67 -1.50 -6.80
C MET A 217 -1.50 -1.07 -5.58
N THR A 218 -2.41 -0.11 -5.72
CA THR A 218 -3.33 0.30 -4.65
C THR A 218 -4.24 -0.85 -4.23
N VAL A 219 -4.83 -1.59 -5.18
CA VAL A 219 -5.71 -2.73 -4.88
C VAL A 219 -4.94 -3.86 -4.19
N CYS A 220 -3.77 -4.25 -4.73
CA CYS A 220 -2.94 -5.29 -4.14
C CYS A 220 -2.35 -4.88 -2.77
N ASN A 221 -1.98 -3.59 -2.60
CA ASN A 221 -1.50 -3.05 -1.33
C ASN A 221 -2.48 -3.33 -0.19
N MET A 222 -3.77 -3.10 -0.42
CA MET A 222 -4.80 -3.25 0.59
C MET A 222 -5.40 -4.65 0.68
N ALA A 223 -4.92 -5.64 -0.06
CA ALA A 223 -5.35 -7.03 0.09
C ALA A 223 -5.12 -7.56 1.52
N ILE A 224 -4.02 -7.14 2.16
CA ILE A 224 -3.71 -7.48 3.56
C ILE A 224 -4.75 -6.92 4.54
N GLU A 225 -5.41 -5.82 4.22
CA GLU A 225 -6.46 -5.23 5.06
C GLU A 225 -7.78 -6.04 5.02
N ALA A 226 -7.94 -6.92 4.03
CA ALA A 226 -8.96 -7.96 4.00
C ALA A 226 -8.52 -9.27 4.68
N GLY A 227 -7.32 -9.30 5.29
CA GLY A 227 -6.74 -10.47 5.95
C GLY A 227 -6.04 -11.44 5.01
N ALA A 228 -5.91 -11.14 3.71
CA ALA A 228 -5.29 -12.03 2.75
C ALA A 228 -3.78 -12.13 2.92
N ARG A 229 -3.19 -13.27 2.54
CA ARG A 229 -1.74 -13.49 2.56
C ARG A 229 -1.03 -12.63 1.49
N ALA A 230 -1.63 -12.52 0.30
CA ALA A 230 -1.15 -11.74 -0.83
C ALA A 230 -2.32 -11.31 -1.71
N GLY A 231 -2.09 -10.30 -2.54
CA GLY A 231 -2.98 -9.89 -3.62
C GLY A 231 -2.27 -10.00 -4.95
N LEU A 232 -2.92 -10.45 -5.99
CA LEU A 232 -2.35 -10.67 -7.32
C LEU A 232 -3.22 -10.04 -8.41
N VAL A 233 -2.59 -9.57 -9.47
CA VAL A 233 -3.24 -9.23 -10.75
C VAL A 233 -2.49 -9.96 -11.88
N GLY A 234 -3.22 -10.58 -12.79
CA GLY A 234 -2.65 -11.26 -13.95
C GLY A 234 -1.85 -10.31 -14.85
N VAL A 235 -0.74 -10.82 -15.40
CA VAL A 235 0.17 -10.03 -16.25
C VAL A 235 -0.47 -9.73 -17.59
N ASP A 236 -0.47 -8.47 -18.00
CA ASP A 236 -0.93 -8.00 -19.31
C ASP A 236 0.02 -6.95 -19.90
N ASP A 237 -0.37 -6.37 -21.03
CA ASP A 237 0.45 -5.36 -21.71
C ASP A 237 0.69 -4.10 -20.86
N THR A 238 -0.23 -3.76 -19.94
CA THR A 238 -0.04 -2.66 -18.99
C THR A 238 1.11 -2.94 -18.03
N THR A 239 1.17 -4.16 -17.50
CA THR A 239 2.28 -4.62 -16.63
C THR A 239 3.60 -4.63 -17.39
N ILE A 240 3.60 -5.19 -18.62
CA ILE A 240 4.78 -5.28 -19.47
C ILE A 240 5.32 -3.89 -19.84
N ALA A 241 4.44 -2.96 -20.20
CA ALA A 241 4.81 -1.59 -20.53
C ALA A 241 5.44 -0.86 -19.33
N TYR A 242 4.92 -1.09 -18.12
CA TYR A 242 5.43 -0.45 -16.91
C TYR A 242 6.87 -0.92 -16.57
N VAL A 243 7.15 -2.21 -16.65
CA VAL A 243 8.48 -2.76 -16.27
C VAL A 243 9.53 -2.54 -17.35
N LYS A 244 9.15 -2.25 -18.59
CA LYS A 244 10.07 -2.07 -19.71
C LYS A 244 11.03 -0.91 -19.49
N GLY A 245 12.33 -1.21 -19.59
CA GLY A 245 13.39 -0.20 -19.50
C GLY A 245 13.67 0.33 -18.08
N ARG A 246 13.10 -0.30 -17.04
CA ARG A 246 13.47 -0.01 -15.65
C ARG A 246 14.91 -0.47 -15.38
N PRO A 247 15.63 0.17 -14.43
CA PRO A 247 17.07 -0.10 -14.21
C PRO A 247 17.43 -1.58 -13.97
N LEU A 248 16.59 -2.31 -13.24
CA LEU A 248 16.82 -3.74 -12.93
C LEU A 248 15.99 -4.70 -13.79
N SER A 249 15.26 -4.18 -14.78
CA SER A 249 14.54 -5.02 -15.74
C SER A 249 15.51 -5.63 -16.76
N PRO A 250 15.21 -6.85 -17.26
CA PRO A 250 16.01 -7.45 -18.29
C PRO A 250 16.03 -6.60 -19.57
N ALA A 251 17.10 -6.73 -20.37
CA ALA A 251 17.28 -5.99 -21.61
C ALA A 251 17.74 -6.94 -22.74
N GLY A 252 17.60 -6.50 -23.99
CA GLY A 252 18.03 -7.27 -25.16
C GLY A 252 17.37 -8.65 -25.23
N ILE A 253 18.15 -9.69 -25.42
CA ILE A 253 17.63 -11.06 -25.55
C ILE A 253 16.96 -11.58 -24.28
N GLU A 254 17.42 -11.15 -23.11
CA GLU A 254 16.82 -11.53 -21.83
C GLU A 254 15.41 -10.93 -21.67
N TRP A 255 15.17 -9.74 -22.23
CA TRP A 255 13.84 -9.15 -22.30
C TRP A 255 12.88 -10.02 -23.14
N GLU A 256 13.33 -10.51 -24.29
CA GLU A 256 12.50 -11.37 -25.16
C GLU A 256 12.17 -12.72 -24.49
N HIS A 257 13.11 -13.28 -23.72
CA HIS A 257 12.88 -14.48 -22.92
C HIS A 257 11.85 -14.22 -21.81
N ALA A 258 12.06 -13.14 -21.05
CA ALA A 258 11.17 -12.74 -19.98
C ALA A 258 9.75 -12.45 -20.50
N LEU A 259 9.62 -11.74 -21.62
CA LEU A 259 8.34 -11.42 -22.25
C LEU A 259 7.53 -12.68 -22.62
N ARG A 260 8.19 -13.72 -23.18
CA ARG A 260 7.53 -14.99 -23.48
C ARG A 260 7.00 -15.69 -22.24
N TYR A 261 7.77 -15.68 -21.16
CA TYR A 261 7.38 -16.26 -19.88
C TYR A 261 6.25 -15.45 -19.23
N TRP A 262 6.39 -14.13 -19.13
CA TRP A 262 5.44 -13.27 -18.47
C TRP A 262 4.04 -13.29 -19.07
N ARG A 263 3.92 -13.47 -20.39
CA ARG A 263 2.62 -13.59 -21.08
C ARG A 263 1.82 -14.84 -20.66
N GLY A 264 2.49 -15.83 -20.08
CA GLY A 264 1.85 -17.01 -19.50
C GLY A 264 1.36 -16.84 -18.06
N LEU A 265 1.68 -15.72 -17.40
CA LEU A 265 1.36 -15.45 -15.99
C LEU A 265 -0.05 -14.85 -15.82
N GLN A 266 -1.01 -15.68 -16.15
CA GLN A 266 -2.45 -15.45 -15.93
C GLN A 266 -3.08 -16.75 -15.44
N SER A 267 -4.17 -16.68 -14.71
CA SER A 267 -4.94 -17.88 -14.38
C SER A 267 -5.56 -18.49 -15.63
N ASP A 268 -5.55 -19.81 -15.70
CA ASP A 268 -6.20 -20.53 -16.79
C ASP A 268 -7.71 -20.29 -16.73
N THR A 269 -8.38 -20.34 -17.89
CA THR A 269 -9.82 -20.04 -18.00
C THR A 269 -10.67 -20.94 -17.10
N ASP A 270 -10.25 -22.21 -16.98
CA ASP A 270 -10.95 -23.23 -16.18
C ASP A 270 -10.33 -23.44 -14.79
N ALA A 271 -9.53 -22.48 -14.30
CA ALA A 271 -8.92 -22.57 -12.97
C ALA A 271 -10.00 -22.64 -11.87
N SER A 272 -9.74 -23.49 -10.87
CA SER A 272 -10.63 -23.66 -9.74
C SER A 272 -10.32 -22.67 -8.62
N TRP A 273 -11.36 -22.14 -8.02
CA TRP A 273 -11.28 -21.18 -6.91
C TRP A 273 -11.98 -21.73 -5.68
N ASP A 274 -11.35 -21.57 -4.51
CA ASP A 274 -12.01 -21.94 -3.24
C ASP A 274 -13.14 -20.96 -2.91
N VAL A 275 -12.98 -19.69 -3.24
CA VAL A 275 -14.00 -18.64 -3.07
C VAL A 275 -13.97 -17.69 -4.26
N VAL A 276 -15.16 -17.27 -4.69
CA VAL A 276 -15.34 -16.20 -5.70
C VAL A 276 -16.20 -15.09 -5.10
N VAL A 277 -15.70 -13.87 -5.16
CA VAL A 277 -16.40 -12.65 -4.78
C VAL A 277 -16.58 -11.77 -6.01
N GLU A 278 -17.81 -11.30 -6.23
CA GLU A 278 -18.14 -10.44 -7.37
C GLU A 278 -18.48 -9.02 -6.90
N LEU A 279 -18.03 -8.03 -7.64
CA LEU A 279 -18.34 -6.61 -7.43
C LEU A 279 -18.63 -5.96 -8.78
N ASP A 280 -19.65 -5.11 -8.82
CA ASP A 280 -19.94 -4.23 -9.96
C ASP A 280 -19.32 -2.86 -9.72
N ALA A 281 -18.29 -2.50 -10.50
CA ALA A 281 -17.61 -1.22 -10.40
C ALA A 281 -18.51 -0.01 -10.69
N SER A 282 -19.61 -0.21 -11.44
CA SER A 282 -20.58 0.86 -11.72
C SER A 282 -21.39 1.29 -10.48
N GLN A 283 -21.38 0.46 -9.44
CA GLN A 283 -22.06 0.73 -8.16
C GLN A 283 -21.09 1.29 -7.10
N VAL A 284 -19.79 1.32 -7.39
CA VAL A 284 -18.80 1.85 -6.46
C VAL A 284 -18.88 3.37 -6.43
N GLN A 285 -19.04 3.90 -5.24
CA GLN A 285 -19.04 5.34 -4.94
C GLN A 285 -17.70 5.75 -4.32
N PRO A 286 -17.35 7.05 -4.24
CA PRO A 286 -16.25 7.50 -3.42
C PRO A 286 -16.43 7.02 -1.99
N GLN A 287 -15.45 6.30 -1.46
CA GLN A 287 -15.51 5.61 -0.18
C GLN A 287 -14.88 6.44 0.93
N VAL A 288 -15.47 6.36 2.13
CA VAL A 288 -14.95 6.96 3.37
C VAL A 288 -15.08 5.96 4.50
N THR A 289 -13.99 5.65 5.20
CA THR A 289 -14.10 4.87 6.45
C THR A 289 -14.63 5.77 7.55
N TRP A 290 -15.68 5.33 8.24
CA TRP A 290 -16.33 6.09 9.32
C TRP A 290 -15.90 5.63 10.72
N GLY A 291 -15.32 4.43 10.83
CA GLY A 291 -14.96 3.80 12.10
C GLY A 291 -13.45 3.56 12.25
N THR A 292 -13.10 2.58 13.07
CA THR A 292 -11.72 2.25 13.49
C THR A 292 -11.13 1.04 12.76
N SER A 293 -11.73 0.63 11.64
CA SER A 293 -11.30 -0.48 10.80
C SER A 293 -11.59 -0.17 9.34
N PRO A 294 -10.77 -0.63 8.37
CA PRO A 294 -11.04 -0.43 6.94
C PRO A 294 -12.38 -1.03 6.45
N GLU A 295 -12.93 -2.04 7.12
CA GLU A 295 -14.25 -2.59 6.81
C GLU A 295 -15.41 -1.68 7.22
N MET A 296 -15.17 -0.76 8.16
CA MET A 296 -16.16 0.25 8.57
C MET A 296 -16.17 1.39 7.56
N VAL A 297 -16.64 1.13 6.36
CA VAL A 297 -16.59 2.01 5.19
C VAL A 297 -17.96 2.19 4.57
N LEU A 298 -18.20 3.36 4.01
CA LEU A 298 -19.45 3.75 3.36
C LEU A 298 -19.18 4.66 2.16
N GLY A 299 -20.12 4.73 1.24
CA GLY A 299 -20.13 5.79 0.23
C GLY A 299 -20.27 7.18 0.84
N VAL A 300 -19.69 8.18 0.20
CA VAL A 300 -19.66 9.57 0.69
C VAL A 300 -21.04 10.20 0.89
N ASP A 301 -22.06 9.73 0.16
CA ASP A 301 -23.45 10.18 0.26
C ASP A 301 -24.26 9.45 1.36
N ALA A 302 -23.66 8.52 2.07
CA ALA A 302 -24.28 7.76 3.14
C ALA A 302 -24.27 8.51 4.49
N ARG A 303 -24.84 7.86 5.49
CA ARG A 303 -24.86 8.33 6.88
C ARG A 303 -24.16 7.34 7.79
N VAL A 304 -23.50 7.85 8.79
CA VAL A 304 -22.89 7.07 9.87
C VAL A 304 -23.92 6.10 10.46
N PRO A 305 -23.58 4.81 10.67
CA PRO A 305 -24.53 3.82 11.15
C PRO A 305 -25.13 4.17 12.52
N ASP A 306 -26.38 3.77 12.68
CA ASP A 306 -27.11 3.87 13.94
C ASP A 306 -27.06 2.51 14.65
N PRO A 307 -26.41 2.38 15.81
CA PRO A 307 -26.29 1.11 16.52
C PRO A 307 -27.65 0.55 16.94
N GLU A 308 -28.69 1.40 17.16
CA GLU A 308 -30.03 0.92 17.53
C GLU A 308 -30.70 0.12 16.40
N ARG A 309 -30.25 0.30 15.15
CA ARG A 309 -30.76 -0.46 14.00
C ARG A 309 -30.04 -1.80 13.78
N GLU A 310 -28.90 -2.02 14.45
CA GLU A 310 -28.16 -3.27 14.36
C GLU A 310 -28.75 -4.32 15.31
N LYS A 311 -29.11 -5.49 14.74
CA LYS A 311 -29.74 -6.57 15.50
C LYS A 311 -28.73 -7.46 16.21
N ASP A 312 -27.55 -7.63 15.63
CA ASP A 312 -26.47 -8.42 16.22
C ASP A 312 -25.81 -7.62 17.33
N ALA A 313 -25.85 -8.17 18.55
CA ALA A 313 -25.32 -7.49 19.74
C ALA A 313 -23.80 -7.19 19.66
N ASN A 314 -23.02 -8.09 19.03
CA ASN A 314 -21.58 -7.91 18.88
C ASN A 314 -21.28 -6.79 17.88
N LYS A 315 -21.97 -6.78 16.74
CA LYS A 315 -21.86 -5.71 15.73
C LYS A 315 -22.30 -4.38 16.29
N ARG A 316 -23.44 -4.37 17.04
CA ARG A 316 -23.91 -3.15 17.73
C ARG A 316 -22.85 -2.59 18.65
N GLY A 317 -22.28 -3.41 19.55
CA GLY A 317 -21.21 -3.00 20.44
C GLY A 317 -19.94 -2.55 19.71
N ALA A 318 -19.62 -3.11 18.55
CA ALA A 318 -18.51 -2.66 17.72
C ALA A 318 -18.79 -1.26 17.12
N ILE A 319 -20.03 -1.02 16.63
CA ILE A 319 -20.46 0.29 16.13
C ILE A 319 -20.38 1.34 17.25
N GLU A 320 -20.93 1.05 18.43
CA GLU A 320 -20.91 1.95 19.58
C GLU A 320 -19.49 2.37 19.97
N ARG A 321 -18.55 1.40 20.10
CA ARG A 321 -17.14 1.69 20.40
C ARG A 321 -16.47 2.53 19.30
N ALA A 322 -16.71 2.22 18.04
CA ALA A 322 -16.17 2.98 16.92
C ALA A 322 -16.69 4.42 16.92
N LEU A 323 -17.99 4.63 17.12
CA LEU A 323 -18.60 5.96 17.22
C LEU A 323 -18.02 6.76 18.39
N GLN A 324 -17.84 6.13 19.53
CA GLN A 324 -17.24 6.76 20.72
C GLN A 324 -15.81 7.20 20.43
N TYR A 325 -14.97 6.33 19.88
CA TYR A 325 -13.57 6.67 19.54
C TYR A 325 -13.52 7.78 18.49
N MET A 326 -14.28 7.63 17.42
CA MET A 326 -14.33 8.57 16.30
C MET A 326 -15.08 9.86 16.67
N ALA A 327 -15.73 9.95 17.85
CA ALA A 327 -16.63 11.03 18.26
C ALA A 327 -17.59 11.43 17.13
N LEU A 328 -18.30 10.45 16.62
CA LEU A 328 -19.33 10.63 15.60
C LEU A 328 -20.71 10.30 16.18
N GLU A 329 -21.69 11.09 15.76
CA GLU A 329 -23.09 10.86 16.12
C GLU A 329 -23.71 9.87 15.11
N PRO A 330 -24.59 8.96 15.59
CA PRO A 330 -25.41 8.13 14.72
C PRO A 330 -26.19 8.98 13.70
N ASN A 331 -26.39 8.44 12.50
CA ASN A 331 -27.11 9.09 11.41
C ASN A 331 -26.51 10.40 10.87
N LYS A 332 -25.34 10.83 11.34
CA LYS A 332 -24.64 12.00 10.79
C LYS A 332 -24.29 11.74 9.30
N PRO A 333 -24.60 12.67 8.36
CA PRO A 333 -24.14 12.54 7.01
C PRO A 333 -22.61 12.51 6.93
N ILE A 334 -22.03 11.65 6.09
CA ILE A 334 -20.56 11.58 5.93
C ILE A 334 -20.01 12.94 5.48
N VAL A 335 -20.72 13.63 4.60
CA VAL A 335 -20.34 14.96 4.09
C VAL A 335 -20.28 16.06 5.16
N ASP A 336 -20.94 15.87 6.31
CA ASP A 336 -20.93 16.85 7.41
C ASP A 336 -19.78 16.63 8.41
N ILE A 337 -18.88 15.67 8.12
CA ILE A 337 -17.73 15.39 8.97
C ILE A 337 -16.62 16.39 8.69
N LEU A 338 -16.32 17.26 9.66
CA LEU A 338 -15.23 18.23 9.57
C LEU A 338 -13.87 17.55 9.72
N ILE A 339 -12.86 18.10 9.06
CA ILE A 339 -11.49 17.57 9.01
C ILE A 339 -10.50 18.57 9.61
N ASP A 340 -9.59 18.10 10.47
CA ASP A 340 -8.52 18.90 11.06
C ASP A 340 -7.22 18.82 10.27
N LYS A 341 -6.91 17.64 9.72
CA LYS A 341 -5.67 17.37 8.93
C LYS A 341 -5.98 16.56 7.68
N VAL A 342 -5.12 16.71 6.68
CA VAL A 342 -5.18 15.90 5.46
C VAL A 342 -3.80 15.35 5.15
N PHE A 343 -3.75 14.05 4.86
CA PHE A 343 -2.55 13.34 4.47
C PHE A 343 -2.72 12.67 3.10
N ILE A 344 -1.95 13.14 2.11
CA ILE A 344 -1.82 12.51 0.79
C ILE A 344 -0.44 11.91 0.70
N GLY A 345 -0.35 10.57 0.76
CA GLY A 345 0.91 9.86 0.88
C GLY A 345 0.72 8.36 1.09
N SER A 346 1.70 7.72 1.74
CA SER A 346 1.71 6.27 2.02
C SER A 346 2.09 5.40 0.81
N CYS A 347 2.52 4.16 1.05
CA CYS A 347 2.75 3.18 -0.02
C CYS A 347 1.50 2.88 -0.85
N THR A 348 0.32 3.23 -0.36
CA THR A 348 -0.95 3.05 -1.06
C THR A 348 -1.13 4.08 -2.16
N ASN A 349 -0.99 5.39 -1.84
CA ASN A 349 -1.32 6.48 -2.76
C ASN A 349 -0.33 7.65 -2.67
N SER A 350 0.89 7.44 -3.14
CA SER A 350 1.95 8.46 -3.18
C SER A 350 2.72 8.46 -4.49
N ARG A 351 2.24 7.74 -5.50
CA ARG A 351 2.85 7.67 -6.83
C ARG A 351 2.43 8.88 -7.66
N ILE A 352 3.09 9.10 -8.78
CA ILE A 352 2.87 10.28 -9.61
C ILE A 352 1.40 10.43 -10.06
N GLU A 353 0.72 9.31 -10.35
CA GLU A 353 -0.67 9.33 -10.78
C GLU A 353 -1.60 9.79 -9.65
N ASP A 354 -1.37 9.31 -8.42
CA ASP A 354 -2.11 9.72 -7.22
C ASP A 354 -1.97 11.23 -6.97
N LEU A 355 -0.75 11.76 -7.13
CA LEU A 355 -0.48 13.19 -6.97
C LEU A 355 -1.15 14.02 -8.07
N ARG A 356 -1.19 13.52 -9.31
CA ARG A 356 -1.90 14.16 -10.42
C ARG A 356 -3.41 14.18 -10.19
N GLU A 357 -3.97 13.08 -9.68
CA GLU A 357 -5.40 12.99 -9.33
C GLU A 357 -5.77 14.04 -8.28
N ALA A 358 -5.03 14.09 -7.16
CA ALA A 358 -5.23 15.11 -6.13
C ALA A 358 -5.06 16.53 -6.67
N ALA A 359 -4.01 16.77 -7.48
CA ALA A 359 -3.74 18.07 -8.09
C ALA A 359 -4.84 18.51 -9.06
N ALA A 360 -5.47 17.59 -9.78
CA ALA A 360 -6.60 17.89 -10.67
C ALA A 360 -7.79 18.46 -9.89
N VAL A 361 -8.08 17.90 -8.71
CA VAL A 361 -9.14 18.40 -7.81
C VAL A 361 -8.78 19.79 -7.28
N VAL A 362 -7.55 19.98 -6.78
CA VAL A 362 -7.08 21.30 -6.29
C VAL A 362 -7.20 22.36 -7.38
N ARG A 363 -6.78 22.04 -8.61
CA ARG A 363 -6.88 22.97 -9.76
C ARG A 363 -8.34 23.29 -10.11
N ARG A 364 -9.21 22.28 -10.10
CA ARG A 364 -10.62 22.42 -10.42
C ARG A 364 -11.36 23.32 -9.42
N LEU A 365 -11.10 23.14 -8.14
CA LEU A 365 -11.73 23.95 -7.07
C LEU A 365 -11.16 25.36 -7.01
N GLY A 366 -9.88 25.57 -7.36
CA GLY A 366 -9.25 26.88 -7.44
C GLY A 366 -9.22 27.68 -6.14
N LYS A 367 -9.43 27.02 -5.00
CA LYS A 367 -9.47 27.58 -3.65
C LYS A 367 -8.25 27.16 -2.84
N ARG A 368 -8.04 27.81 -1.72
CA ARG A 368 -7.03 27.40 -0.73
C ARG A 368 -7.60 26.40 0.24
N VAL A 369 -6.70 25.70 0.95
CA VAL A 369 -7.03 24.85 2.10
C VAL A 369 -7.93 25.59 3.08
N ALA A 370 -9.00 24.94 3.52
CA ALA A 370 -10.01 25.52 4.39
C ALA A 370 -9.42 25.94 5.75
N SER A 371 -9.96 27.00 6.35
CA SER A 371 -9.42 27.60 7.57
C SER A 371 -9.49 26.70 8.81
N ASN A 372 -10.39 25.71 8.81
CA ASN A 372 -10.46 24.70 9.89
C ASN A 372 -9.43 23.58 9.74
N VAL A 373 -8.84 23.40 8.55
CA VAL A 373 -7.79 22.40 8.30
C VAL A 373 -6.44 22.97 8.76
N LYS A 374 -5.93 22.44 9.87
CA LYS A 374 -4.68 22.88 10.50
C LYS A 374 -3.45 22.52 9.69
N LEU A 375 -3.51 21.39 8.96
CA LEU A 375 -2.40 20.87 8.16
C LEU A 375 -2.94 20.01 7.02
N ALA A 376 -2.59 20.37 5.80
CA ALA A 376 -2.74 19.51 4.64
C ALA A 376 -1.35 19.22 4.06
N MET A 377 -0.94 17.94 4.00
CA MET A 377 0.38 17.56 3.53
C MET A 377 0.32 16.61 2.35
N VAL A 378 1.29 16.76 1.46
CA VAL A 378 1.53 15.87 0.31
C VAL A 378 2.94 15.31 0.42
N VAL A 379 3.04 13.99 0.51
CA VAL A 379 4.29 13.25 0.68
C VAL A 379 4.50 12.35 -0.54
N PRO A 380 5.41 12.70 -1.46
CA PRO A 380 5.74 11.85 -2.60
C PRO A 380 6.30 10.50 -2.15
N GLY A 381 6.04 9.44 -2.90
CA GLY A 381 6.45 8.07 -2.54
C GLY A 381 7.94 7.80 -2.67
N SER A 382 8.63 8.55 -3.53
CA SER A 382 10.07 8.45 -3.73
C SER A 382 10.65 9.79 -4.19
N GLY A 383 11.97 9.92 -4.15
CA GLY A 383 12.67 11.08 -4.69
C GLY A 383 12.46 11.23 -6.20
N LEU A 384 12.33 10.13 -6.93
CA LEU A 384 12.04 10.16 -8.36
C LEU A 384 10.61 10.63 -8.65
N VAL A 385 9.61 10.21 -7.85
CA VAL A 385 8.25 10.74 -7.92
C VAL A 385 8.24 12.23 -7.60
N LYS A 386 8.97 12.64 -6.54
CA LYS A 386 9.10 14.06 -6.16
C LYS A 386 9.68 14.90 -7.29
N GLU A 387 10.80 14.49 -7.86
CA GLU A 387 11.43 15.16 -9.01
C GLU A 387 10.48 15.26 -10.22
N GLN A 388 9.73 14.20 -10.50
CA GLN A 388 8.75 14.20 -11.60
C GLN A 388 7.61 15.18 -11.32
N ALA A 389 7.03 15.13 -10.11
CA ALA A 389 5.96 16.02 -9.69
C ALA A 389 6.38 17.50 -9.74
N GLU A 390 7.62 17.81 -9.32
CA GLU A 390 8.19 19.16 -9.37
C GLU A 390 8.42 19.63 -10.81
N ARG A 391 8.90 18.76 -11.71
CA ARG A 391 9.00 19.09 -13.15
C ARG A 391 7.64 19.40 -13.78
N GLU A 392 6.58 18.71 -13.33
CA GLU A 392 5.20 18.93 -13.77
C GLU A 392 4.55 20.15 -13.08
N GLY A 393 5.20 20.75 -12.07
CA GLY A 393 4.72 21.91 -11.33
C GLY A 393 3.62 21.59 -10.31
N LEU A 394 3.46 20.32 -9.93
CA LEU A 394 2.46 19.90 -8.95
C LEU A 394 2.76 20.45 -7.56
N ASP A 395 4.04 20.52 -7.18
CA ASP A 395 4.49 21.13 -5.92
C ASP A 395 4.08 22.59 -5.81
N ARG A 396 4.21 23.36 -6.90
CA ARG A 396 3.82 24.78 -6.93
C ARG A 396 2.31 24.93 -6.78
N LEU A 397 1.54 24.07 -7.41
CA LEU A 397 0.07 24.06 -7.28
C LEU A 397 -0.34 23.76 -5.83
N PHE A 398 0.18 22.70 -5.22
CA PHE A 398 -0.14 22.34 -3.83
C PHE A 398 0.28 23.44 -2.84
N LYS A 399 1.50 23.96 -2.95
CA LYS A 399 2.00 25.05 -2.10
C LYS A 399 1.12 26.32 -2.22
N ALA A 400 0.75 26.71 -3.46
CA ALA A 400 -0.13 27.86 -3.69
C ALA A 400 -1.52 27.69 -3.08
N ALA A 401 -2.04 26.45 -3.07
CA ALA A 401 -3.29 26.12 -2.41
C ALA A 401 -3.16 26.01 -0.87
N GLY A 402 -1.96 26.00 -0.30
CA GLY A 402 -1.72 25.96 1.14
C GLY A 402 -1.40 24.56 1.69
N PHE A 403 -1.09 23.60 0.82
CA PHE A 403 -0.55 22.30 1.26
C PHE A 403 0.94 22.40 1.57
N GLU A 404 1.41 21.61 2.52
CA GLU A 404 2.82 21.37 2.74
C GLU A 404 3.34 20.28 1.81
N TRP A 405 4.38 20.60 1.06
CA TRP A 405 5.10 19.68 0.18
C TRP A 405 6.30 19.09 0.91
N ARG A 406 6.31 17.78 1.05
CA ARG A 406 7.22 17.06 1.93
C ARG A 406 8.30 16.27 1.18
N GLU A 407 9.32 15.81 1.92
CA GLU A 407 10.30 14.83 1.46
C GLU A 407 9.72 13.41 1.48
N PRO A 408 10.22 12.47 0.62
CA PRO A 408 9.68 11.12 0.48
C PRO A 408 9.84 10.28 1.75
N GLY A 409 8.82 9.48 2.09
CA GLY A 409 8.85 8.54 3.21
C GLY A 409 7.46 8.07 3.61
N CYS A 410 7.37 7.17 4.57
CA CYS A 410 6.10 6.65 5.07
C CYS A 410 5.28 7.70 5.83
N SER A 411 5.96 8.70 6.45
CA SER A 411 5.31 9.84 7.08
C SER A 411 4.23 9.44 8.09
N MET A 412 3.06 10.07 8.03
CA MET A 412 1.93 9.84 8.92
C MET A 412 1.30 8.45 8.77
N CYS A 413 1.67 7.64 7.78
CA CYS A 413 1.07 6.31 7.60
C CYS A 413 1.19 5.41 8.85
N LEU A 414 2.32 5.52 9.56
CA LEU A 414 2.63 4.76 10.78
C LEU A 414 2.96 5.64 11.99
N ALA A 415 3.12 6.95 11.79
CA ALA A 415 3.49 7.92 12.81
C ALA A 415 4.78 7.56 13.60
N MET A 416 5.76 6.96 12.92
CA MET A 416 7.08 6.64 13.49
C MET A 416 8.06 7.82 13.42
N ASN A 417 7.65 8.94 12.83
CA ASN A 417 8.39 10.20 12.76
C ASN A 417 7.57 11.34 13.39
N ALA A 418 7.94 12.58 13.14
CA ALA A 418 7.24 13.75 13.67
C ALA A 418 5.85 13.98 13.07
N ASP A 419 5.55 13.35 11.92
CA ASP A 419 4.26 13.49 11.25
C ASP A 419 3.22 12.60 11.94
N ARG A 420 2.36 13.21 12.76
CA ARG A 420 1.33 12.49 13.52
C ARG A 420 0.12 13.36 13.81
N LEU A 421 -0.96 12.71 14.20
CA LEU A 421 -2.15 13.34 14.75
C LEU A 421 -1.99 13.57 16.26
N GLU A 422 -2.48 14.69 16.73
CA GLU A 422 -2.71 14.90 18.14
C GLU A 422 -4.03 14.25 18.57
N PRO A 423 -4.21 13.96 19.89
CA PRO A 423 -5.44 13.36 20.39
C PRO A 423 -6.68 14.17 20.00
N GLY A 424 -7.67 13.48 19.45
CA GLY A 424 -8.93 14.07 18.99
C GLY A 424 -8.90 14.66 17.59
N GLU A 425 -7.74 14.88 16.97
CA GLU A 425 -7.66 15.37 15.59
C GLU A 425 -8.17 14.34 14.59
N ARG A 426 -8.86 14.83 13.58
CA ARG A 426 -9.47 14.05 12.50
C ARG A 426 -8.76 14.26 11.19
N CYS A 427 -8.36 13.17 10.53
CA CYS A 427 -7.61 13.19 9.31
C CYS A 427 -8.36 12.52 8.16
N ALA A 428 -8.46 13.18 7.00
CA ALA A 428 -8.72 12.54 5.72
C ALA A 428 -7.38 12.03 5.16
N SER A 429 -7.24 10.71 5.00
CA SER A 429 -5.95 10.08 4.75
C SER A 429 -5.99 9.11 3.58
N THR A 430 -4.99 9.17 2.70
CA THR A 430 -4.80 8.17 1.63
C THR A 430 -3.99 6.95 2.07
N SER A 431 -3.70 6.82 3.37
CA SER A 431 -3.05 5.62 3.92
C SER A 431 -3.92 4.37 3.80
N ASN A 432 -3.46 3.26 4.32
CA ASN A 432 -4.09 1.95 4.17
C ASN A 432 -4.80 1.46 5.43
N ARG A 433 -4.47 2.00 6.62
CA ARG A 433 -5.00 1.57 7.91
C ARG A 433 -5.49 2.75 8.74
N ASN A 434 -6.58 2.53 9.48
CA ASN A 434 -7.19 3.53 10.36
C ASN A 434 -7.52 2.99 11.75
N PHE A 435 -6.76 2.00 12.24
CA PHE A 435 -6.91 1.50 13.60
C PHE A 435 -6.69 2.61 14.63
N GLU A 436 -7.25 2.44 15.82
CA GLU A 436 -7.05 3.36 16.93
C GLU A 436 -5.57 3.65 17.17
N GLY A 437 -5.21 4.91 17.18
CA GLY A 437 -3.82 5.36 17.38
C GLY A 437 -2.86 5.18 16.20
N ARG A 438 -3.30 4.65 15.03
CA ARG A 438 -2.42 4.35 13.91
C ARG A 438 -1.61 5.54 13.41
N GLN A 439 -2.23 6.71 13.31
CA GLN A 439 -1.58 7.96 12.87
C GLN A 439 -1.22 8.90 14.04
N GLY A 440 -1.22 8.39 15.26
CA GLY A 440 -0.99 9.13 16.51
C GLY A 440 -2.01 8.74 17.59
N ALA A 441 -1.59 8.70 18.85
CA ALA A 441 -2.45 8.32 19.97
C ALA A 441 -3.70 9.20 20.05
N GLY A 442 -4.89 8.58 20.04
CA GLY A 442 -6.17 9.28 20.04
C GLY A 442 -6.54 10.00 18.74
N GLY A 443 -5.73 9.87 17.68
CA GLY A 443 -6.03 10.38 16.35
C GLY A 443 -7.16 9.61 15.66
N ARG A 444 -7.96 10.30 14.85
CA ARG A 444 -9.16 9.79 14.18
C ARG A 444 -8.96 9.81 12.67
N THR A 445 -8.69 8.66 12.08
CA THR A 445 -8.34 8.55 10.65
C THR A 445 -9.51 8.03 9.82
N HIS A 446 -9.81 8.74 8.73
CA HIS A 446 -10.73 8.31 7.68
C HIS A 446 -9.92 8.00 6.42
N LEU A 447 -10.00 6.77 5.93
CA LEU A 447 -9.38 6.38 4.67
C LEU A 447 -10.23 6.86 3.49
N VAL A 448 -9.58 7.49 2.53
CA VAL A 448 -10.20 8.04 1.32
C VAL A 448 -9.24 7.97 0.13
N SER A 449 -9.76 8.21 -1.09
CA SER A 449 -8.95 8.35 -2.29
C SER A 449 -8.18 9.67 -2.33
N PRO A 450 -7.13 9.82 -3.18
CA PRO A 450 -6.39 11.08 -3.34
C PRO A 450 -7.30 12.27 -3.72
N ALA A 451 -8.26 12.06 -4.61
CA ALA A 451 -9.24 13.07 -4.99
C ALA A 451 -10.09 13.53 -3.79
N MET A 452 -10.60 12.58 -3.01
CA MET A 452 -11.39 12.85 -1.81
C MET A 452 -10.58 13.57 -0.73
N ALA A 453 -9.33 13.19 -0.52
CA ALA A 453 -8.43 13.86 0.43
C ALA A 453 -8.16 15.31 0.01
N ALA A 454 -7.87 15.54 -1.28
CA ALA A 454 -7.64 16.88 -1.80
C ALA A 454 -8.90 17.76 -1.69
N ALA A 455 -10.08 17.24 -2.01
CA ALA A 455 -11.34 17.92 -1.86
C ALA A 455 -11.63 18.28 -0.40
N ALA A 456 -11.42 17.32 0.52
CA ALA A 456 -11.60 17.53 1.96
C ALA A 456 -10.66 18.61 2.52
N ALA A 457 -9.43 18.72 2.01
CA ALA A 457 -8.52 19.79 2.38
C ALA A 457 -9.05 21.18 2.01
N ILE A 458 -9.62 21.30 0.82
CA ILE A 458 -10.10 22.58 0.27
C ILE A 458 -11.45 22.99 0.89
N GLU A 459 -12.35 22.05 1.13
CA GLU A 459 -13.70 22.33 1.63
C GLU A 459 -13.80 22.23 3.16
N GLY A 460 -12.80 21.61 3.82
CA GLY A 460 -12.77 21.45 5.29
C GLY A 460 -13.63 20.31 5.83
N HIS A 461 -14.32 19.58 4.97
CA HIS A 461 -15.18 18.43 5.26
C HIS A 461 -15.21 17.48 4.06
N PHE A 462 -15.79 16.29 4.19
CA PHE A 462 -15.97 15.40 3.05
C PHE A 462 -16.98 15.94 2.07
N VAL A 463 -16.70 15.77 0.79
CA VAL A 463 -17.58 16.15 -0.33
C VAL A 463 -17.61 15.05 -1.39
N ASP A 464 -18.70 14.93 -2.10
CA ASP A 464 -18.78 14.00 -3.22
C ASP A 464 -18.03 14.55 -4.43
N VAL A 465 -16.84 14.01 -4.69
CA VAL A 465 -15.98 14.47 -5.80
C VAL A 465 -16.59 14.27 -7.17
N ARG A 466 -17.63 13.45 -7.31
CA ARG A 466 -18.41 13.28 -8.55
C ARG A 466 -19.21 14.53 -8.90
N GLN A 467 -19.55 15.33 -7.88
CA GLN A 467 -20.37 16.54 -8.01
C GLN A 467 -19.55 17.82 -8.15
N LEU A 468 -18.23 17.74 -8.10
CA LEU A 468 -17.38 18.91 -8.29
C LEU A 468 -17.53 19.40 -9.75
N THR A 469 -18.04 20.59 -9.94
CA THR A 469 -18.28 21.26 -11.24
C THR A 469 -17.16 22.23 -11.59
#